data_b35ce4c41aa346381586b4b821c8b0ea
#
_entry.id   b35ce4c41aa346381586b4b821c8b0ea
#
_cell.length_a   1.000
_cell.length_b   1.000
_cell.length_c   1.000
_cell.angle_alpha   90.00
_cell.angle_beta   90.00
_cell.angle_gamma   90.00
#
_symmetry.space_group_name_H-M   'P 1'
#
loop_
_entity.id
_entity.type
_entity.pdbx_description
1 polymer ?
#
loop_
_entity_poly.entity_id
_entity_poly.type
_entity_poly.pdbx_seq_one_letter_code
_entity_poly.pdbx_strand_id
1 'polypeptide(L)'
;MKLISVFIFFLVTQNVAASPLFEESSDQPLVVVIETDLHKIKNKKSDYHTSTENYINGRFQIRDEAFDIKLQTRGHDRLASCPFPPLRIFFDKSKVKKSLLKHNHNLKMVTHCQEDVLHLLFQEYSIYKIYNLITPYSFQVRLLKVQYIDINRKEDAIETYAFFIESPKSIEKRLELVELESDQDFNMKTYTDISEYWLSVSQTKLQDAFQHLIRNSDWVIFYTDATRTFLLANIKFFSNGKEGFPFPYDFDLAGMVTGHTENYQFRYGNEFLCEDVEMKRALMKILSHKDEYLELLDNDSLLSIDYKRKFTEYLDKFETVDDFCSEMDLVELALNQDK
;
A
#
# COMPACT_ATOMS: atom_id res chain seq x y z
N MET A 1 -22.93 -23.31 50.37
CA MET A 1 -21.71 -23.27 49.58
C MET A 1 -22.10 -23.24 48.10
N LYS A 2 -22.02 -22.08 47.45
CA LYS A 2 -22.26 -21.95 46.01
C LYS A 2 -20.89 -21.99 45.31
N LEU A 3 -20.69 -23.04 44.48
CA LEU A 3 -19.54 -23.11 43.58
C LEU A 3 -19.73 -22.08 42.46
N ILE A 4 -18.80 -21.12 42.37
CA ILE A 4 -18.68 -20.20 41.26
C ILE A 4 -17.75 -20.89 40.26
N SER A 5 -18.32 -21.37 39.13
CA SER A 5 -17.54 -21.85 37.98
C SER A 5 -16.97 -20.63 37.25
N VAL A 6 -15.68 -20.45 37.38
CA VAL A 6 -14.94 -19.48 36.56
C VAL A 6 -14.68 -20.12 35.21
N PHE A 7 -15.41 -19.66 34.18
CA PHE A 7 -15.10 -19.96 32.80
C PHE A 7 -13.93 -19.10 32.35
N ILE A 8 -12.73 -19.67 32.28
CA ILE A 8 -11.57 -19.04 31.65
C ILE A 8 -11.75 -19.19 30.13
N PHE A 9 -12.16 -18.11 29.47
CA PHE A 9 -12.10 -18.02 28.01
C PHE A 9 -10.62 -17.92 27.61
N PHE A 10 -10.06 -19.02 27.14
CA PHE A 10 -8.82 -18.99 26.38
C PHE A 10 -9.14 -18.33 25.02
N LEU A 11 -8.79 -17.03 24.90
CA LEU A 11 -8.61 -16.40 23.61
C LEU A 11 -7.44 -17.10 22.91
N VAL A 12 -7.77 -18.11 22.10
CA VAL A 12 -6.82 -18.63 21.12
C VAL A 12 -6.68 -17.55 20.05
N THR A 13 -5.71 -16.66 20.23
CA THR A 13 -5.20 -15.83 19.13
C THR A 13 -4.58 -16.83 18.15
N GLN A 14 -5.32 -17.17 17.11
CA GLN A 14 -4.74 -17.84 15.95
C GLN A 14 -3.74 -16.84 15.36
N ASN A 15 -2.47 -17.05 15.63
CA ASN A 15 -1.39 -16.44 14.86
C ASN A 15 -1.51 -16.99 13.44
N VAL A 16 -2.31 -16.32 12.62
CA VAL A 16 -2.34 -16.56 11.18
C VAL A 16 -1.01 -16.05 10.67
N ALA A 17 -0.11 -16.97 10.37
CA ALA A 17 1.26 -16.66 9.99
C ALA A 17 1.26 -15.87 8.69
N ALA A 18 1.62 -14.59 8.76
CA ALA A 18 1.94 -13.77 7.60
C ALA A 18 3.07 -14.45 6.79
N SER A 19 3.37 -13.95 5.61
CA SER A 19 4.52 -14.45 4.86
C SER A 19 5.82 -14.12 5.60
N PRO A 20 6.77 -15.05 5.73
CA PRO A 20 8.03 -14.79 6.42
C PRO A 20 8.76 -13.54 5.94
N LEU A 21 8.58 -13.17 4.66
CA LEU A 21 9.14 -11.94 4.07
C LEU A 21 8.65 -10.66 4.76
N PHE A 22 7.40 -10.65 5.22
CA PHE A 22 6.74 -9.49 5.83
C PHE A 22 6.58 -9.62 7.35
N GLU A 23 6.75 -10.82 7.93
CA GLU A 23 6.70 -11.07 9.37
C GLU A 23 7.95 -10.56 10.10
N GLU A 24 9.07 -10.50 9.41
CA GLU A 24 10.31 -10.06 9.99
C GLU A 24 10.23 -8.57 10.37
N SER A 25 10.06 -8.32 11.66
CA SER A 25 9.94 -6.97 12.28
C SER A 25 11.27 -6.20 12.28
N SER A 26 12.18 -6.51 11.39
CA SER A 26 13.45 -5.81 11.30
C SER A 26 13.22 -4.46 10.60
N ASP A 27 13.49 -3.36 11.31
CA ASP A 27 13.53 -2.00 10.77
C ASP A 27 14.68 -1.81 9.78
N GLN A 28 15.56 -2.81 9.67
CA GLN A 28 16.67 -2.78 8.72
C GLN A 28 16.22 -3.22 7.34
N PRO A 29 16.63 -2.51 6.28
CA PRO A 29 16.36 -2.91 4.90
C PRO A 29 16.93 -4.30 4.61
N LEU A 30 16.16 -5.12 3.91
CA LEU A 30 16.61 -6.41 3.46
C LEU A 30 17.53 -6.25 2.24
N VAL A 31 18.76 -6.73 2.33
CA VAL A 31 19.71 -6.62 1.23
C VAL A 31 19.39 -7.63 0.14
N VAL A 32 19.27 -7.15 -1.09
CA VAL A 32 19.02 -7.99 -2.28
C VAL A 32 19.93 -7.57 -3.44
N VAL A 33 20.27 -8.54 -4.30
CA VAL A 33 20.99 -8.28 -5.55
C VAL A 33 20.12 -8.74 -6.72
N ILE A 34 20.01 -7.90 -7.74
CA ILE A 34 19.28 -8.19 -8.97
C ILE A 34 20.23 -8.05 -10.16
N GLU A 35 20.60 -9.18 -10.74
CA GLU A 35 21.39 -9.23 -11.97
C GLU A 35 20.45 -9.34 -13.17
N THR A 36 20.49 -8.38 -14.10
CA THR A 36 19.58 -8.35 -15.25
C THR A 36 20.09 -7.38 -16.33
N ASP A 37 19.40 -7.31 -17.46
CA ASP A 37 19.65 -6.33 -18.53
C ASP A 37 19.06 -4.97 -18.13
N LEU A 38 19.88 -4.08 -17.54
CA LEU A 38 19.44 -2.77 -17.05
C LEU A 38 18.99 -1.85 -18.20
N HIS A 39 19.64 -1.96 -19.36
CA HIS A 39 19.25 -1.20 -20.54
C HIS A 39 17.82 -1.52 -20.97
N LYS A 40 17.43 -2.79 -20.92
CA LYS A 40 16.05 -3.19 -21.22
C LYS A 40 15.05 -2.66 -20.18
N ILE A 41 15.40 -2.62 -18.90
CA ILE A 41 14.53 -2.05 -17.88
C ILE A 41 14.30 -0.57 -18.16
N LYS A 42 15.35 0.21 -18.33
CA LYS A 42 15.29 1.66 -18.52
C LYS A 42 14.59 2.08 -19.82
N ASN A 43 14.74 1.29 -20.88
CA ASN A 43 14.21 1.60 -22.21
C ASN A 43 12.88 0.92 -22.54
N LYS A 44 12.41 -0.02 -21.73
CA LYS A 44 11.05 -0.56 -21.87
C LYS A 44 10.02 0.45 -21.38
N LYS A 45 9.72 1.41 -22.21
CA LYS A 45 8.42 2.07 -22.19
C LYS A 45 7.42 1.03 -22.67
N SER A 46 6.71 0.41 -21.77
CA SER A 46 5.88 -0.74 -22.12
C SER A 46 4.73 -0.34 -23.01
N ASP A 47 4.45 -1.19 -23.99
CA ASP A 47 3.08 -1.38 -24.44
C ASP A 47 2.26 -1.93 -23.26
N TYR A 48 1.55 -1.06 -22.58
CA TYR A 48 0.82 -1.32 -21.33
C TYR A 48 -0.21 -2.45 -21.45
N HIS A 49 -0.55 -2.87 -22.65
CA HIS A 49 -1.69 -3.71 -22.94
C HIS A 49 -1.38 -5.13 -23.43
N THR A 50 -0.15 -5.48 -23.70
CA THR A 50 0.04 -6.72 -24.43
C THR A 50 1.17 -7.57 -23.90
N SER A 51 0.76 -8.78 -23.65
CA SER A 51 1.50 -10.03 -23.78
C SER A 51 2.50 -10.36 -22.68
N THR A 52 2.26 -11.54 -22.16
CA THR A 52 3.18 -12.43 -21.45
C THR A 52 4.55 -12.61 -22.12
N GLU A 53 4.81 -11.98 -23.27
CA GLU A 53 6.02 -12.13 -24.08
C GLU A 53 7.14 -11.14 -23.74
N ASN A 54 6.90 -10.15 -22.89
CA ASN A 54 7.84 -9.06 -22.64
C ASN A 54 8.60 -9.17 -21.32
N TYR A 55 8.91 -10.38 -20.86
CA TYR A 55 9.74 -10.56 -19.68
C TYR A 55 11.22 -10.30 -19.96
N ILE A 56 11.90 -9.70 -18.97
CA ILE A 56 13.35 -9.61 -18.88
C ILE A 56 13.81 -10.69 -17.92
N ASN A 57 14.72 -11.55 -18.36
CA ASN A 57 15.30 -12.56 -17.48
C ASN A 57 16.31 -11.91 -16.54
N GLY A 58 16.43 -12.46 -15.35
CA GLY A 58 17.42 -12.02 -14.37
C GLY A 58 17.65 -13.07 -13.30
N ARG A 59 18.53 -12.72 -12.36
CA ARG A 59 18.80 -13.48 -11.16
C ARG A 59 18.57 -12.59 -9.94
N PHE A 60 17.92 -13.13 -8.94
CA PHE A 60 17.61 -12.47 -7.68
C PHE A 60 18.31 -13.19 -6.55
N GLN A 61 19.06 -12.46 -5.74
CA GLN A 61 19.73 -13.00 -4.57
C GLN A 61 19.20 -12.30 -3.31
N ILE A 62 18.91 -13.07 -2.30
CA ILE A 62 18.45 -12.62 -1.00
C ILE A 62 19.04 -13.53 0.07
N ARG A 63 19.81 -12.96 1.02
CA ARG A 63 20.59 -13.76 1.96
C ARG A 63 21.45 -14.79 1.21
N ASP A 64 21.37 -16.05 1.60
CA ASP A 64 22.11 -17.17 1.00
C ASP A 64 21.34 -17.87 -0.14
N GLU A 65 20.18 -17.34 -0.53
CA GLU A 65 19.33 -17.91 -1.57
C GLU A 65 19.45 -17.13 -2.88
N ALA A 66 19.44 -17.85 -4.00
CA ALA A 66 19.44 -17.27 -5.32
C ALA A 66 18.38 -17.92 -6.22
N PHE A 67 17.69 -17.09 -7.02
CA PHE A 67 16.57 -17.50 -7.86
C PHE A 67 16.72 -16.93 -9.26
N ASP A 68 16.48 -17.74 -10.28
CA ASP A 68 16.22 -17.23 -11.61
C ASP A 68 14.82 -16.58 -11.61
N ILE A 69 14.73 -15.38 -12.16
CA ILE A 69 13.53 -14.57 -12.16
C ILE A 69 13.16 -14.09 -13.55
N LYS A 70 11.89 -13.72 -13.68
CA LYS A 70 11.41 -12.89 -14.80
C LYS A 70 10.98 -11.55 -14.24
N LEU A 71 11.39 -10.50 -14.89
CA LEU A 71 11.07 -9.12 -14.55
C LEU A 71 10.14 -8.52 -15.60
N GLN A 72 9.23 -7.68 -15.14
CA GLN A 72 8.37 -6.87 -15.99
C GLN A 72 8.31 -5.46 -15.42
N THR A 73 8.48 -4.45 -16.26
CA THR A 73 8.22 -3.06 -15.87
C THR A 73 6.70 -2.86 -15.67
N ARG A 74 6.31 -2.02 -14.73
CA ARG A 74 4.90 -1.80 -14.39
C ARG A 74 4.63 -0.33 -14.01
N GLY A 75 3.37 -0.04 -13.78
CA GLY A 75 2.85 1.29 -13.49
C GLY A 75 2.37 1.97 -14.76
N HIS A 76 1.55 3.00 -14.62
CA HIS A 76 1.09 3.82 -15.74
C HIS A 76 1.93 5.09 -15.83
N ASP A 77 1.75 6.00 -14.91
CA ASP A 77 2.42 7.30 -14.91
C ASP A 77 3.91 7.19 -14.59
N ARG A 78 4.27 6.38 -13.60
CA ARG A 78 5.67 6.09 -13.25
C ARG A 78 6.44 5.37 -14.36
N LEU A 79 5.76 4.62 -15.23
CA LEU A 79 6.40 3.98 -16.37
C LEU A 79 6.84 5.00 -17.42
N ALA A 80 6.04 6.06 -17.58
CA ALA A 80 6.34 7.15 -18.51
C ALA A 80 7.34 8.16 -17.93
N SER A 81 7.28 8.43 -16.63
CA SER A 81 8.04 9.50 -15.96
C SER A 81 9.32 9.03 -15.30
N CYS A 82 9.40 7.77 -14.83
CA CYS A 82 10.57 7.27 -14.12
C CYS A 82 11.67 6.76 -15.07
N PRO A 83 12.90 7.28 -14.99
CA PRO A 83 14.07 6.68 -15.65
C PRO A 83 14.29 5.21 -15.27
N PHE A 84 14.03 4.85 -14.02
CA PHE A 84 14.03 3.48 -13.54
C PHE A 84 12.61 3.11 -13.04
N PRO A 85 11.80 2.44 -13.87
CA PRO A 85 10.38 2.21 -13.58
C PRO A 85 10.18 1.17 -12.48
N PRO A 86 9.02 1.16 -11.80
CA PRO A 86 8.62 0.08 -10.90
C PRO A 86 8.60 -1.28 -11.60
N LEU A 87 8.88 -2.33 -10.82
CA LEU A 87 9.03 -3.68 -11.35
C LEU A 87 7.99 -4.64 -10.76
N ARG A 88 7.69 -5.68 -11.53
CA ARG A 88 7.05 -6.89 -11.07
C ARG A 88 8.04 -8.04 -11.23
N ILE A 89 8.25 -8.80 -10.17
CA ILE A 89 9.20 -9.90 -10.14
C ILE A 89 8.44 -11.21 -10.04
N PHE A 90 8.74 -12.13 -10.95
CA PHE A 90 8.14 -13.46 -11.00
C PHE A 90 9.19 -14.50 -10.66
N PHE A 91 8.91 -15.28 -9.63
CA PHE A 91 9.71 -16.41 -9.18
C PHE A 91 9.05 -17.72 -9.60
N ASP A 92 9.87 -18.76 -9.82
CA ASP A 92 9.33 -20.12 -9.94
C ASP A 92 8.67 -20.53 -8.62
N LYS A 93 7.35 -20.74 -8.67
CA LYS A 93 6.53 -21.11 -7.51
C LYS A 93 7.07 -22.34 -6.77
N SER A 94 7.68 -23.28 -7.50
CA SER A 94 8.23 -24.50 -6.90
C SER A 94 9.49 -24.23 -6.07
N LYS A 95 10.30 -23.24 -6.48
CA LYS A 95 11.58 -22.89 -5.85
C LYS A 95 11.38 -22.08 -4.57
N VAL A 96 10.36 -21.21 -4.50
CA VAL A 96 10.15 -20.32 -3.35
C VAL A 96 9.31 -20.94 -2.21
N LYS A 97 8.83 -22.16 -2.35
CA LYS A 97 7.95 -22.81 -1.34
C LYS A 97 8.53 -22.90 0.07
N LYS A 98 9.85 -23.03 0.19
CA LYS A 98 10.57 -23.21 1.47
C LYS A 98 11.52 -22.06 1.77
N SER A 99 11.43 -20.96 1.03
CA SER A 99 12.27 -19.77 1.19
C SER A 99 11.54 -18.68 1.97
N LEU A 100 12.26 -17.58 2.23
CA LEU A 100 11.68 -16.34 2.75
C LEU A 100 10.54 -15.81 1.86
N LEU A 101 10.57 -16.11 0.55
CA LEU A 101 9.59 -15.69 -0.45
C LEU A 101 8.34 -16.60 -0.52
N LYS A 102 8.14 -17.50 0.44
CA LYS A 102 6.96 -18.37 0.50
C LYS A 102 5.68 -17.55 0.36
N HIS A 103 4.76 -17.99 -0.51
CA HIS A 103 3.50 -17.31 -0.90
C HIS A 103 3.66 -16.06 -1.77
N ASN A 104 4.91 -15.63 -2.06
CA ASN A 104 5.22 -14.41 -2.81
C ASN A 104 5.95 -14.70 -4.12
N HIS A 105 5.44 -15.61 -4.96
CA HIS A 105 6.03 -15.93 -6.26
C HIS A 105 5.82 -14.84 -7.32
N ASN A 106 5.04 -13.81 -7.02
CA ASN A 106 4.77 -12.65 -7.87
C ASN A 106 4.70 -11.42 -6.97
N LEU A 107 5.76 -10.61 -6.97
CA LEU A 107 5.91 -9.44 -6.12
C LEU A 107 5.94 -8.15 -6.95
N LYS A 108 5.18 -7.18 -6.51
CA LYS A 108 5.33 -5.79 -6.95
C LYS A 108 6.48 -5.16 -6.16
N MET A 109 7.38 -4.49 -6.87
CA MET A 109 8.47 -3.73 -6.28
C MET A 109 8.36 -2.27 -6.70
N VAL A 110 8.21 -1.39 -5.73
CA VAL A 110 8.32 0.06 -5.90
C VAL A 110 9.79 0.40 -5.90
N THR A 111 10.27 1.03 -6.95
CA THR A 111 11.67 1.39 -7.17
C THR A 111 11.92 2.85 -6.87
N HIS A 112 13.19 3.25 -6.80
CA HIS A 112 13.65 4.61 -6.52
C HIS A 112 13.25 5.64 -7.57
N CYS A 113 12.73 5.24 -8.75
CA CYS A 113 12.47 6.09 -9.90
C CYS A 113 13.74 6.80 -10.42
N GLN A 114 14.28 7.75 -9.65
CA GLN A 114 15.57 8.41 -9.82
C GLN A 114 16.10 8.89 -8.45
N GLU A 115 17.39 9.17 -8.37
CA GLU A 115 18.08 9.37 -7.09
C GLU A 115 17.63 10.64 -6.35
N ASP A 116 17.36 11.72 -7.06
CA ASP A 116 16.95 13.01 -6.48
C ASP A 116 15.54 12.97 -5.83
N VAL A 117 14.71 12.01 -6.19
CA VAL A 117 13.38 11.80 -5.59
C VAL A 117 13.29 10.53 -4.72
N LEU A 118 14.43 9.94 -4.37
CA LEU A 118 14.46 8.74 -3.51
C LEU A 118 13.73 8.94 -2.16
N HIS A 119 13.72 10.17 -1.63
CA HIS A 119 13.00 10.49 -0.40
C HIS A 119 11.51 10.20 -0.48
N LEU A 120 10.87 10.34 -1.66
CA LEU A 120 9.45 10.03 -1.85
C LEU A 120 9.16 8.55 -1.66
N LEU A 121 10.11 7.67 -2.01
CA LEU A 121 10.00 6.24 -1.78
C LEU A 121 9.90 5.91 -0.29
N PHE A 122 10.73 6.55 0.54
CA PHE A 122 10.70 6.34 2.00
C PHE A 122 9.42 6.91 2.62
N GLN A 123 8.96 8.05 2.13
CA GLN A 123 7.71 8.67 2.55
C GLN A 123 6.50 7.78 2.20
N GLU A 124 6.41 7.27 0.97
CA GLU A 124 5.36 6.31 0.58
C GLU A 124 5.43 5.03 1.43
N TYR A 125 6.63 4.48 1.64
CA TYR A 125 6.83 3.32 2.50
C TYR A 125 6.33 3.55 3.92
N SER A 126 6.61 4.72 4.52
CA SER A 126 6.16 5.07 5.87
C SER A 126 4.62 5.14 5.97
N ILE A 127 3.92 5.62 4.94
CA ILE A 127 2.45 5.64 4.89
C ILE A 127 1.88 4.22 4.94
N TYR A 128 2.45 3.28 4.19
CA TYR A 128 2.03 1.86 4.32
C TYR A 128 2.25 1.33 5.74
N LYS A 129 3.39 1.64 6.36
CA LYS A 129 3.69 1.21 7.74
C LYS A 129 2.71 1.79 8.75
N ILE A 130 2.36 3.07 8.63
CA ILE A 130 1.34 3.71 9.46
C ILE A 130 -0.01 3.00 9.30
N TYR A 131 -0.45 2.72 8.08
CA TYR A 131 -1.71 2.03 7.86
C TYR A 131 -1.70 0.60 8.40
N ASN A 132 -0.55 -0.09 8.38
CA ASN A 132 -0.40 -1.41 8.98
C ASN A 132 -0.57 -1.41 10.52
N LEU A 133 -0.27 -0.31 11.22
CA LEU A 133 -0.55 -0.17 12.65
C LEU A 133 -2.05 -0.12 12.94
N ILE A 134 -2.82 0.52 12.05
CA ILE A 134 -4.25 0.76 12.25
C ILE A 134 -5.09 -0.50 12.00
N THR A 135 -4.76 -1.28 10.97
CA THR A 135 -5.60 -2.41 10.56
C THR A 135 -4.79 -3.53 9.90
N PRO A 136 -5.16 -4.81 10.16
CA PRO A 136 -4.61 -5.94 9.42
C PRO A 136 -5.10 -6.02 7.97
N TYR A 137 -6.19 -5.33 7.63
CA TYR A 137 -6.75 -5.25 6.26
C TYR A 137 -5.99 -4.23 5.41
N SER A 138 -4.70 -4.47 5.28
CA SER A 138 -3.73 -3.59 4.62
C SER A 138 -2.67 -4.43 3.91
N PHE A 139 -2.06 -3.86 2.87
CA PHE A 139 -0.87 -4.45 2.26
C PHE A 139 0.32 -4.28 3.19
N GLN A 140 0.99 -5.37 3.54
CA GLN A 140 2.28 -5.27 4.20
C GLN A 140 3.37 -4.90 3.19
N VAL A 141 4.40 -4.21 3.68
CA VAL A 141 5.52 -3.75 2.87
C VAL A 141 6.85 -4.17 3.49
N ARG A 142 7.87 -4.38 2.65
CA ARG A 142 9.22 -4.72 3.09
C ARG A 142 10.26 -3.85 2.40
N LEU A 143 10.99 -3.05 3.17
CA LEU A 143 12.06 -2.20 2.65
C LEU A 143 13.25 -3.04 2.22
N LEU A 144 13.87 -2.65 1.12
CA LEU A 144 14.99 -3.30 0.48
C LEU A 144 16.14 -2.31 0.28
N LYS A 145 17.37 -2.77 0.50
CA LYS A 145 18.57 -2.17 -0.07
C LYS A 145 18.96 -3.01 -1.28
N VAL A 146 18.87 -2.41 -2.47
CA VAL A 146 19.00 -3.17 -3.73
C VAL A 146 20.29 -2.80 -4.44
N GLN A 147 21.03 -3.81 -4.87
CA GLN A 147 22.10 -3.68 -5.84
C GLN A 147 21.64 -4.24 -7.18
N TYR A 148 21.53 -3.39 -8.18
CA TYR A 148 21.25 -3.80 -9.56
C TYR A 148 22.58 -3.93 -10.32
N ILE A 149 22.77 -5.08 -10.99
CA ILE A 149 23.99 -5.38 -11.76
C ILE A 149 23.59 -5.66 -13.20
N ASP A 150 24.19 -4.93 -14.15
CA ASP A 150 23.98 -5.18 -15.57
C ASP A 150 24.71 -6.44 -16.05
N ILE A 151 23.96 -7.44 -16.51
CA ILE A 151 24.55 -8.68 -17.05
C ILE A 151 25.38 -8.46 -18.31
N ASN A 152 25.11 -7.37 -19.05
CA ASN A 152 25.85 -7.01 -20.25
C ASN A 152 27.10 -6.17 -19.98
N ARG A 153 27.30 -5.74 -18.73
CA ARG A 153 28.42 -4.87 -18.30
C ARG A 153 28.52 -3.57 -19.09
N LYS A 154 27.40 -3.03 -19.55
CA LYS A 154 27.33 -1.78 -20.30
C LYS A 154 26.96 -0.59 -19.44
N GLU A 155 26.37 -0.87 -18.28
CA GLU A 155 25.96 0.11 -17.29
C GLU A 155 26.62 -0.20 -15.95
N ASP A 156 26.92 0.86 -15.20
CA ASP A 156 27.44 0.73 -13.84
C ASP A 156 26.38 0.12 -12.91
N ALA A 157 26.82 -0.56 -11.86
CA ALA A 157 25.97 -1.08 -10.84
C ALA A 157 25.26 0.07 -10.10
N ILE A 158 23.98 -0.12 -9.81
CA ILE A 158 23.16 0.89 -9.08
C ILE A 158 22.88 0.34 -7.69
N GLU A 159 23.35 1.02 -6.65
CA GLU A 159 22.97 0.75 -5.26
C GLU A 159 21.95 1.77 -4.80
N THR A 160 20.77 1.31 -4.40
CA THR A 160 19.67 2.17 -4.01
C THR A 160 18.66 1.43 -3.13
N TYR A 161 17.49 2.02 -2.91
CA TYR A 161 16.41 1.43 -2.13
C TYR A 161 15.19 1.15 -3.01
N ALA A 162 14.40 0.19 -2.55
CA ALA A 162 13.11 -0.17 -3.10
C ALA A 162 12.25 -0.75 -1.96
N PHE A 163 10.97 -1.02 -2.19
CA PHE A 163 10.21 -1.85 -1.29
C PHE A 163 9.30 -2.83 -2.02
N PHE A 164 9.10 -4.00 -1.41
CA PHE A 164 8.09 -4.93 -1.85
C PHE A 164 6.73 -4.59 -1.24
N ILE A 165 5.69 -4.81 -2.03
CA ILE A 165 4.29 -4.80 -1.57
C ILE A 165 3.82 -6.26 -1.50
N GLU A 166 3.14 -6.62 -0.43
CA GLU A 166 2.58 -7.96 -0.20
C GLU A 166 1.72 -8.41 -1.40
N SER A 167 1.91 -9.67 -1.80
CA SER A 167 1.10 -10.22 -2.89
C SER A 167 -0.32 -10.55 -2.45
N PRO A 168 -1.33 -10.47 -3.34
CA PRO A 168 -2.69 -10.89 -3.00
C PRO A 168 -2.77 -12.31 -2.43
N LYS A 169 -1.96 -13.23 -2.96
CA LYS A 169 -1.91 -14.62 -2.45
C LYS A 169 -1.35 -14.73 -1.04
N SER A 170 -0.50 -13.80 -0.61
CA SER A 170 -0.05 -13.71 0.78
C SER A 170 -1.16 -13.20 1.68
N ILE A 171 -1.89 -12.16 1.26
CA ILE A 171 -3.06 -11.62 1.98
C ILE A 171 -4.13 -12.70 2.15
N GLU A 172 -4.47 -13.43 1.08
CA GLU A 172 -5.43 -14.52 1.13
C GLU A 172 -5.06 -15.57 2.20
N LYS A 173 -3.77 -15.85 2.35
CA LYS A 173 -3.28 -16.79 3.37
C LYS A 173 -3.23 -16.20 4.76
N ARG A 174 -2.84 -14.93 4.89
CA ARG A 174 -2.72 -14.24 6.17
C ARG A 174 -4.07 -13.97 6.82
N LEU A 175 -5.10 -13.64 6.02
CA LEU A 175 -6.39 -13.18 6.51
C LEU A 175 -7.56 -14.15 6.19
N GLU A 176 -7.27 -15.28 5.54
CA GLU A 176 -8.30 -16.22 5.08
C GLU A 176 -9.36 -15.56 4.17
N LEU A 177 -8.89 -14.62 3.33
CA LEU A 177 -9.70 -13.90 2.37
C LEU A 177 -9.45 -14.41 0.94
N VAL A 178 -10.29 -13.98 0.02
CA VAL A 178 -10.13 -14.23 -1.42
C VAL A 178 -10.11 -12.87 -2.14
N GLU A 179 -9.10 -12.62 -2.98
CA GLU A 179 -9.11 -11.44 -3.86
C GLU A 179 -10.27 -11.56 -4.83
N LEU A 180 -11.06 -10.50 -4.96
CA LEU A 180 -12.08 -10.45 -5.99
C LEU A 180 -11.44 -10.11 -7.33
N GLU A 181 -11.81 -10.86 -8.35
CA GLU A 181 -11.47 -10.54 -9.72
C GLU A 181 -12.26 -9.30 -10.18
N SER A 182 -11.59 -8.38 -10.84
CA SER A 182 -12.20 -7.17 -11.40
C SER A 182 -12.11 -7.21 -12.91
N ASP A 183 -13.16 -6.75 -13.58
CA ASP A 183 -13.05 -6.37 -14.98
C ASP A 183 -12.10 -5.17 -15.06
N GLN A 184 -11.05 -5.29 -15.88
CA GLN A 184 -10.05 -4.23 -16.00
C GLN A 184 -10.42 -3.31 -17.13
N ASP A 185 -10.79 -2.07 -16.81
CA ASP A 185 -10.74 -0.98 -17.74
C ASP A 185 -9.69 0.05 -17.29
N PHE A 186 -8.88 0.50 -18.18
CA PHE A 186 -7.67 1.34 -18.15
C PHE A 186 -7.13 1.82 -16.78
N ASN A 187 -7.92 2.52 -15.97
CA ASN A 187 -7.50 3.10 -14.68
C ASN A 187 -8.47 2.82 -13.54
N MET A 188 -9.64 2.26 -13.83
CA MET A 188 -10.63 1.93 -12.83
C MET A 188 -11.00 0.46 -12.91
N LYS A 189 -11.01 -0.20 -11.76
CA LYS A 189 -11.49 -1.55 -11.64
C LYS A 189 -12.99 -1.52 -11.47
N THR A 190 -13.67 -2.38 -12.20
CA THR A 190 -15.11 -2.51 -12.13
C THR A 190 -15.48 -3.84 -11.50
N TYR A 191 -16.39 -3.81 -10.55
CA TYR A 191 -16.95 -4.99 -9.91
C TYR A 191 -18.47 -4.91 -10.09
N THR A 192 -19.03 -5.82 -10.86
CA THR A 192 -20.46 -5.87 -11.17
C THR A 192 -21.20 -6.86 -10.27
N ASP A 193 -22.52 -6.68 -10.16
CA ASP A 193 -23.42 -7.56 -9.40
C ASP A 193 -23.13 -7.68 -7.90
N ILE A 194 -22.42 -6.72 -7.33
CA ILE A 194 -22.14 -6.63 -5.91
C ILE A 194 -23.09 -5.61 -5.28
N SER A 195 -23.69 -5.95 -4.14
CA SER A 195 -24.50 -5.01 -3.37
C SER A 195 -23.60 -4.05 -2.59
N GLU A 196 -23.97 -2.75 -2.54
CA GLU A 196 -23.30 -1.77 -1.68
C GLU A 196 -23.21 -2.23 -0.22
N TYR A 197 -24.25 -2.87 0.28
CA TYR A 197 -24.31 -3.40 1.65
C TYR A 197 -23.40 -4.61 1.91
N TRP A 198 -22.69 -5.08 0.89
CA TRP A 198 -21.73 -6.16 1.03
C TRP A 198 -20.37 -5.68 1.58
N LEU A 199 -20.06 -4.39 1.47
CA LEU A 199 -18.82 -3.86 2.02
C LEU A 199 -18.87 -3.80 3.55
N SER A 200 -17.75 -4.14 4.17
CA SER A 200 -17.55 -3.94 5.61
C SER A 200 -17.54 -2.43 5.91
N VAL A 201 -18.62 -1.93 6.49
CA VAL A 201 -18.80 -0.51 6.77
C VAL A 201 -17.64 0.05 7.59
N SER A 202 -17.24 -0.66 8.64
CA SER A 202 -16.15 -0.22 9.52
C SER A 202 -14.79 -0.11 8.80
N GLN A 203 -14.46 -1.06 7.90
CA GLN A 203 -13.20 -1.02 7.17
C GLN A 203 -13.24 0.00 6.02
N THR A 204 -14.39 0.19 5.40
CA THR A 204 -14.58 1.23 4.38
C THR A 204 -14.40 2.61 4.99
N LYS A 205 -15.07 2.90 6.12
CA LYS A 205 -14.92 4.19 6.80
C LYS A 205 -13.50 4.42 7.35
N LEU A 206 -12.85 3.34 7.81
CA LEU A 206 -11.46 3.44 8.28
C LEU A 206 -10.49 3.79 7.13
N GLN A 207 -10.68 3.15 5.99
CA GLN A 207 -9.90 3.46 4.79
C GLN A 207 -10.17 4.89 4.30
N ASP A 208 -11.45 5.31 4.25
CA ASP A 208 -11.82 6.67 3.86
C ASP A 208 -11.16 7.70 4.79
N ALA A 209 -11.33 7.56 6.10
CA ALA A 209 -10.74 8.46 7.10
C ALA A 209 -9.20 8.52 6.98
N PHE A 210 -8.55 7.38 6.71
CA PHE A 210 -7.10 7.35 6.53
C PHE A 210 -6.65 8.09 5.26
N GLN A 211 -7.35 7.90 4.14
CA GLN A 211 -7.05 8.61 2.89
C GLN A 211 -7.17 10.13 3.07
N HIS A 212 -8.16 10.58 3.82
CA HIS A 212 -8.31 12.00 4.17
C HIS A 212 -7.18 12.47 5.08
N LEU A 213 -6.78 11.68 6.09
CA LEU A 213 -5.66 12.01 6.97
C LEU A 213 -4.38 12.25 6.19
N ILE A 214 -4.03 11.37 5.25
CA ILE A 214 -2.80 11.47 4.46
C ILE A 214 -2.93 12.44 3.28
N ARG A 215 -4.06 13.10 3.11
CA ARG A 215 -4.35 14.00 1.97
C ARG A 215 -4.15 13.33 0.62
N ASN A 216 -4.63 12.10 0.48
CA ASN A 216 -4.60 11.38 -0.79
C ASN A 216 -5.87 11.67 -1.60
N SER A 217 -5.73 12.26 -2.77
CA SER A 217 -6.83 12.48 -3.71
C SER A 217 -6.88 11.45 -4.85
N ASP A 218 -5.91 10.53 -4.90
CA ASP A 218 -5.80 9.55 -5.99
C ASP A 218 -6.39 8.20 -5.64
N TRP A 219 -7.60 8.21 -5.10
CA TRP A 219 -8.35 6.99 -4.80
C TRP A 219 -9.84 7.19 -5.06
N VAL A 220 -10.56 6.11 -5.35
CA VAL A 220 -12.00 6.12 -5.56
C VAL A 220 -12.60 4.81 -5.05
N ILE A 221 -13.69 4.93 -4.27
CA ILE A 221 -14.70 3.89 -4.09
C ILE A 221 -16.02 4.54 -4.46
N PHE A 222 -16.57 4.21 -5.63
CA PHE A 222 -17.83 4.74 -6.09
C PHE A 222 -18.75 3.60 -6.49
N TYR A 223 -19.96 3.60 -5.91
CA TYR A 223 -21.01 2.64 -6.22
C TYR A 223 -22.10 3.28 -7.07
N THR A 224 -22.58 2.58 -8.07
CA THR A 224 -23.72 2.99 -8.89
C THR A 224 -24.83 1.95 -8.84
N ASP A 225 -25.97 2.35 -8.28
CA ASP A 225 -27.16 1.50 -8.18
C ASP A 225 -27.71 1.06 -9.52
N ALA A 226 -27.63 1.93 -10.53
CA ALA A 226 -28.18 1.67 -11.86
C ALA A 226 -27.60 0.42 -12.52
N THR A 227 -26.34 0.14 -12.28
CA THR A 227 -25.62 -1.02 -12.83
C THR A 227 -25.13 -2.00 -11.75
N ARG A 228 -25.37 -1.71 -10.47
CA ARG A 228 -24.82 -2.46 -9.33
C ARG A 228 -23.30 -2.66 -9.45
N THR A 229 -22.62 -1.57 -9.74
CA THR A 229 -21.20 -1.61 -10.08
C THR A 229 -20.40 -0.75 -9.11
N PHE A 230 -19.28 -1.29 -8.60
CA PHE A 230 -18.24 -0.51 -7.95
C PHE A 230 -17.19 -0.08 -8.96
N LEU A 231 -16.82 1.19 -8.92
CA LEU A 231 -15.67 1.75 -9.60
C LEU A 231 -14.59 2.04 -8.57
N LEU A 232 -13.40 1.51 -8.78
CA LEU A 232 -12.28 1.63 -7.84
C LEU A 232 -11.03 2.18 -8.52
N ALA A 233 -10.38 3.13 -7.86
CA ALA A 233 -9.02 3.53 -8.17
C ALA A 233 -8.15 3.33 -6.91
N ASN A 234 -6.97 2.76 -7.07
CA ASN A 234 -5.98 2.50 -6.02
C ASN A 234 -6.52 1.73 -4.79
N ILE A 235 -7.54 0.91 -5.01
CA ILE A 235 -8.14 0.02 -4.01
C ILE A 235 -8.31 -1.37 -4.61
N LYS A 236 -8.11 -2.41 -3.80
CA LYS A 236 -8.47 -3.78 -4.11
C LYS A 236 -9.50 -4.28 -3.11
N PHE A 237 -10.42 -5.14 -3.58
CA PHE A 237 -11.35 -5.83 -2.71
C PHE A 237 -10.92 -7.27 -2.44
N PHE A 238 -11.00 -7.64 -1.16
CA PHE A 238 -10.91 -9.03 -0.71
C PHE A 238 -12.18 -9.40 0.06
N SER A 239 -12.54 -10.68 0.09
CA SER A 239 -13.76 -11.15 0.75
C SER A 239 -13.52 -12.39 1.59
N ASN A 240 -14.27 -12.49 2.68
CA ASN A 240 -14.43 -13.73 3.47
C ASN A 240 -15.68 -14.54 3.05
N GLY A 241 -16.32 -14.17 1.94
CA GLY A 241 -17.56 -14.77 1.45
C GLY A 241 -18.85 -14.17 2.03
N LYS A 242 -18.75 -13.28 3.03
CA LYS A 242 -19.88 -12.57 3.65
C LYS A 242 -19.76 -11.06 3.48
N GLU A 243 -18.57 -10.53 3.64
CA GLU A 243 -18.24 -9.12 3.55
C GLU A 243 -17.05 -8.90 2.62
N GLY A 244 -16.98 -7.71 2.03
CA GLY A 244 -15.87 -7.21 1.26
C GLY A 244 -15.07 -6.20 2.05
N PHE A 245 -13.75 -6.28 1.93
CA PHE A 245 -12.79 -5.44 2.64
C PHE A 245 -11.97 -4.66 1.62
N PRO A 246 -11.98 -3.31 1.67
CA PRO A 246 -11.14 -2.49 0.83
C PRO A 246 -9.69 -2.48 1.33
N PHE A 247 -8.75 -2.63 0.41
CA PHE A 247 -7.31 -2.56 0.63
C PHE A 247 -6.72 -1.44 -0.20
N PRO A 248 -6.46 -0.27 0.38
CA PRO A 248 -5.83 0.83 -0.33
C PRO A 248 -4.36 0.55 -0.63
N TYR A 249 -3.88 1.10 -1.74
CA TYR A 249 -2.47 1.03 -2.17
C TYR A 249 -2.15 2.21 -3.09
N ASP A 250 -0.85 2.37 -3.44
CA ASP A 250 -0.36 3.43 -4.33
C ASP A 250 -0.53 4.83 -3.70
N PHE A 251 0.18 5.06 -2.59
CA PHE A 251 0.08 6.31 -1.84
C PHE A 251 1.06 7.39 -2.32
N ASP A 252 1.72 7.20 -3.45
CA ASP A 252 2.77 8.07 -3.98
C ASP A 252 2.30 9.51 -4.29
N LEU A 253 1.01 9.69 -4.58
CA LEU A 253 0.40 10.99 -4.81
C LEU A 253 -0.29 11.57 -3.57
N ALA A 254 -0.20 10.91 -2.41
CA ALA A 254 -0.72 11.47 -1.17
C ALA A 254 -0.01 12.78 -0.82
N GLY A 255 -0.76 13.76 -0.31
CA GLY A 255 -0.21 15.06 0.09
C GLY A 255 0.88 14.94 1.14
N MET A 256 0.76 13.96 2.06
CA MET A 256 1.79 13.64 3.04
C MET A 256 3.07 13.03 2.43
N VAL A 257 3.01 12.48 1.22
CA VAL A 257 4.18 12.00 0.48
C VAL A 257 4.78 13.10 -0.38
N THR A 258 3.96 13.83 -1.12
CA THR A 258 4.43 14.84 -2.08
C THR A 258 4.73 16.20 -1.45
N GLY A 259 4.30 16.43 -0.21
CA GLY A 259 4.37 17.72 0.48
C GLY A 259 3.29 18.72 0.04
N HIS A 260 2.32 18.30 -0.80
CA HIS A 260 1.24 19.13 -1.31
C HIS A 260 -0.06 18.91 -0.54
N THR A 261 -0.08 19.23 0.74
CA THR A 261 -1.26 19.05 1.59
C THR A 261 -2.34 20.12 1.38
N GLU A 262 -1.97 21.27 0.82
CA GLU A 262 -2.86 22.44 0.68
C GLU A 262 -3.85 22.33 -0.50
N ASN A 263 -3.50 21.55 -1.54
CA ASN A 263 -4.31 21.38 -2.75
C ASN A 263 -5.15 20.11 -2.73
N TYR A 264 -5.48 19.62 -1.55
CA TYR A 264 -6.29 18.41 -1.40
C TYR A 264 -7.71 18.63 -1.90
N GLN A 265 -8.17 17.82 -2.85
CA GLN A 265 -9.50 17.86 -3.42
C GLN A 265 -10.17 16.50 -3.28
N PHE A 266 -11.41 16.50 -2.79
CA PHE A 266 -12.24 15.30 -2.83
C PHE A 266 -12.56 14.90 -4.27
N ARG A 267 -12.38 13.63 -4.61
CA ARG A 267 -12.82 13.08 -5.90
C ARG A 267 -14.10 12.27 -5.70
N TYR A 268 -15.06 12.48 -6.57
CA TYR A 268 -16.24 11.64 -6.83
C TYR A 268 -16.87 10.93 -5.61
N GLY A 269 -17.78 11.59 -4.91
CA GLY A 269 -18.62 10.92 -3.90
C GLY A 269 -17.91 10.49 -2.61
N ASN A 270 -16.64 10.81 -2.46
CA ASN A 270 -15.89 10.61 -1.23
C ASN A 270 -16.16 11.77 -0.25
N GLU A 271 -17.44 12.08 -0.05
CA GLU A 271 -17.83 13.09 0.92
C GLU A 271 -17.46 12.64 2.33
N PHE A 272 -16.72 13.50 3.02
CA PHE A 272 -16.33 13.23 4.40
C PHE A 272 -17.48 13.65 5.32
N LEU A 273 -18.23 12.67 5.82
CA LEU A 273 -19.40 12.92 6.67
C LEU A 273 -19.06 12.77 8.13
N CYS A 274 -18.68 13.84 8.79
CA CYS A 274 -18.42 13.88 10.22
C CYS A 274 -19.60 13.52 11.11
N GLU A 275 -20.82 13.65 10.62
CA GLU A 275 -22.03 13.22 11.32
C GLU A 275 -22.18 11.68 11.39
N ASP A 276 -21.49 10.94 10.51
CA ASP A 276 -21.55 9.49 10.46
C ASP A 276 -20.85 8.87 11.68
N VAL A 277 -21.60 8.04 12.42
CA VAL A 277 -21.11 7.38 13.65
C VAL A 277 -19.93 6.44 13.36
N GLU A 278 -19.95 5.72 12.22
CA GLU A 278 -18.86 4.81 11.85
C GLU A 278 -17.62 5.59 11.40
N MET A 279 -17.80 6.75 10.77
CA MET A 279 -16.70 7.66 10.47
C MET A 279 -16.03 8.18 11.77
N LYS A 280 -16.83 8.61 12.74
CA LYS A 280 -16.31 9.02 14.06
C LYS A 280 -15.53 7.89 14.75
N ARG A 281 -16.01 6.64 14.68
CA ARG A 281 -15.30 5.47 15.20
C ARG A 281 -13.99 5.22 14.47
N ALA A 282 -13.98 5.36 13.16
CA ALA A 282 -12.79 5.23 12.33
C ALA A 282 -11.74 6.28 12.72
N LEU A 283 -12.14 7.54 12.86
CA LEU A 283 -11.27 8.63 13.30
C LEU A 283 -10.72 8.40 14.71
N MET A 284 -11.56 8.03 15.68
CA MET A 284 -11.09 7.69 17.03
C MET A 284 -10.03 6.60 16.99
N LYS A 285 -10.23 5.57 16.16
CA LYS A 285 -9.24 4.50 16.00
C LYS A 285 -7.94 5.01 15.42
N ILE A 286 -7.97 5.84 14.37
CA ILE A 286 -6.79 6.45 13.76
C ILE A 286 -6.04 7.30 14.80
N LEU A 287 -6.73 8.20 15.49
CA LEU A 287 -6.12 9.11 16.47
C LEU A 287 -5.56 8.36 17.68
N SER A 288 -6.16 7.22 18.09
CA SER A 288 -5.64 6.41 19.20
C SER A 288 -4.27 5.78 18.94
N HIS A 289 -3.81 5.72 17.67
CA HIS A 289 -2.48 5.24 17.30
C HIS A 289 -1.48 6.38 17.01
N LYS A 290 -1.83 7.64 17.32
CA LYS A 290 -1.00 8.80 17.00
C LYS A 290 0.42 8.67 17.56
N ASP A 291 0.57 8.27 18.80
CA ASP A 291 1.89 8.10 19.43
C ASP A 291 2.72 7.02 18.72
N GLU A 292 2.09 5.93 18.28
CA GLU A 292 2.75 4.85 17.54
C GLU A 292 3.22 5.33 16.15
N TYR A 293 2.47 6.22 15.49
CA TYR A 293 2.91 6.83 14.23
C TYR A 293 4.13 7.71 14.42
N LEU A 294 4.11 8.54 15.46
CA LEU A 294 5.22 9.45 15.78
C LEU A 294 6.48 8.65 16.12
N GLU A 295 6.34 7.61 16.94
CA GLU A 295 7.46 6.71 17.28
C GLU A 295 8.02 6.01 16.02
N LEU A 296 7.16 5.52 15.14
CA LEU A 296 7.57 4.89 13.88
C LEU A 296 8.37 5.86 13.00
N LEU A 297 7.88 7.11 12.87
CA LEU A 297 8.56 8.12 12.08
C LEU A 297 9.90 8.54 12.71
N ASP A 298 9.93 8.75 14.01
CA ASP A 298 11.14 9.19 14.72
C ASP A 298 12.25 8.15 14.65
N ASN A 299 11.91 6.89 14.74
CA ASN A 299 12.87 5.77 14.67
C ASN A 299 13.36 5.50 13.25
N ASP A 300 12.68 5.99 12.19
CA ASP A 300 13.11 5.76 10.81
C ASP A 300 14.24 6.72 10.42
N SER A 301 15.46 6.20 10.31
CA SER A 301 16.66 6.98 9.96
C SER A 301 16.71 7.40 8.48
N LEU A 302 15.84 6.87 7.63
CA LEU A 302 15.80 7.16 6.20
C LEU A 302 14.88 8.34 5.87
N LEU A 303 14.00 8.70 6.77
CA LEU A 303 13.17 9.90 6.64
C LEU A 303 13.95 11.15 7.06
N SER A 304 13.81 12.22 6.28
CA SER A 304 14.43 13.49 6.61
C SER A 304 13.82 14.12 7.87
N ILE A 305 14.64 14.87 8.63
CA ILE A 305 14.18 15.59 9.81
C ILE A 305 13.05 16.57 9.47
N ASP A 306 13.13 17.23 8.30
CA ASP A 306 12.09 18.17 7.85
C ASP A 306 10.75 17.47 7.58
N TYR A 307 10.79 16.29 6.96
CA TYR A 307 9.59 15.49 6.76
C TYR A 307 8.95 15.07 8.08
N LYS A 308 9.74 14.51 9.00
CA LYS A 308 9.27 14.12 10.34
C LYS A 308 8.61 15.29 11.07
N ARG A 309 9.30 16.44 11.11
CA ARG A 309 8.79 17.65 11.73
C ARG A 309 7.46 18.10 11.12
N LYS A 310 7.36 18.19 9.79
CA LYS A 310 6.13 18.59 9.09
C LYS A 310 4.98 17.62 9.34
N PHE A 311 5.28 16.32 9.35
CA PHE A 311 4.27 15.30 9.62
C PHE A 311 3.75 15.40 11.06
N THR A 312 4.66 15.57 12.02
CA THR A 312 4.31 15.77 13.44
C THR A 312 3.46 17.04 13.63
N GLU A 313 3.91 18.19 13.10
CA GLU A 313 3.17 19.45 13.15
C GLU A 313 1.77 19.33 12.52
N TYR A 314 1.63 18.53 11.47
CA TYR A 314 0.33 18.25 10.86
C TYR A 314 -0.55 17.39 11.75
N LEU A 315 -0.03 16.28 12.29
CA LEU A 315 -0.78 15.42 13.21
C LEU A 315 -1.16 16.12 14.52
N ASP A 316 -0.36 17.07 14.98
CA ASP A 316 -0.61 17.83 16.21
C ASP A 316 -1.82 18.77 16.11
N LYS A 317 -2.32 19.02 14.90
CA LYS A 317 -3.58 19.72 14.70
C LYS A 317 -4.79 18.88 15.16
N PHE A 318 -4.64 17.57 15.29
CA PHE A 318 -5.72 16.62 15.54
C PHE A 318 -5.53 15.94 16.90
N GLU A 319 -6.07 16.56 17.96
CA GLU A 319 -6.15 15.94 19.29
C GLU A 319 -7.47 15.17 19.45
N THR A 320 -8.51 15.65 18.80
CA THR A 320 -9.86 15.10 18.86
C THR A 320 -10.45 14.83 17.46
N VAL A 321 -11.52 14.06 17.43
CA VAL A 321 -12.32 13.86 16.19
C VAL A 321 -12.87 15.18 15.67
N ASP A 322 -13.28 16.07 16.57
CA ASP A 322 -13.87 17.37 16.20
C ASP A 322 -12.82 18.29 15.54
N ASP A 323 -11.56 18.24 15.98
CA ASP A 323 -10.47 18.98 15.31
C ASP A 323 -10.30 18.53 13.87
N PHE A 324 -10.33 17.20 13.65
CA PHE A 324 -10.21 16.64 12.31
C PHE A 324 -11.40 17.03 11.44
N CYS A 325 -12.61 16.95 11.97
CA CYS A 325 -13.83 17.33 11.27
C CYS A 325 -13.82 18.82 10.88
N SER A 326 -13.40 19.68 11.78
CA SER A 326 -13.28 21.12 11.51
C SER A 326 -12.29 21.43 10.39
N GLU A 327 -11.16 20.72 10.34
CA GLU A 327 -10.20 20.88 9.23
C GLU A 327 -10.76 20.39 7.90
N MET A 328 -11.56 19.31 7.89
CA MET A 328 -12.21 18.81 6.66
C MET A 328 -13.27 19.75 6.15
N ASP A 329 -14.08 20.35 7.03
CA ASP A 329 -15.08 21.35 6.67
C ASP A 329 -14.45 22.59 6.02
N LEU A 330 -13.27 23.01 6.51
CA LEU A 330 -12.52 24.12 5.90
C LEU A 330 -12.04 23.79 4.48
N VAL A 331 -11.61 22.57 4.25
CA VAL A 331 -11.19 22.09 2.91
C VAL A 331 -12.38 22.12 1.94
N GLU A 332 -13.54 21.65 2.38
CA GLU A 332 -14.76 21.64 1.54
C GLU A 332 -15.26 23.04 1.22
N LEU A 333 -15.23 23.95 2.20
CA LEU A 333 -15.59 25.36 2.00
C LEU A 333 -14.68 26.06 0.99
N ALA A 334 -13.38 25.82 1.04
CA ALA A 334 -12.42 26.38 0.08
C ALA A 334 -12.71 25.91 -1.35
N LEU A 335 -13.01 24.62 -1.54
CA LEU A 335 -13.35 24.05 -2.85
C LEU A 335 -14.65 24.60 -3.47
N ASN A 336 -15.60 25.01 -2.63
CA ASN A 336 -16.88 25.57 -3.09
C ASN A 336 -16.78 27.05 -3.45
N GLN A 337 -15.70 27.74 -3.08
CA GLN A 337 -15.46 29.15 -3.44
C GLN A 337 -14.80 29.30 -4.81
N ASP A 338 -14.15 28.25 -5.31
CA ASP A 338 -13.43 28.23 -6.61
C ASP A 338 -14.34 27.72 -7.77
N LYS A 339 -15.62 27.43 -7.51
CA LYS A 339 -16.64 27.06 -8.50
C LYS A 339 -17.52 28.26 -8.86
#